data_b543ef4336ffe494370418a07fda8e29
#
_entry.id   b543ef4336ffe494370418a07fda8e29
#
_cell.length_a   1.000
_cell.length_b   1.000
_cell.length_c   1.000
_cell.angle_alpha   90.00
_cell.angle_beta   90.00
_cell.angle_gamma   90.00
#
_symmetry.space_group_name_H-M   'P 1'
#
loop_
_entity.id
_entity.type
_entity.pdbx_description
1 polymer ?
#
loop_
_entity_poly.entity_id
_entity_poly.type
_entity_poly.pdbx_seq_one_letter_code
_entity_poly.pdbx_strand_id
1 'polypeptide(L)'
;DVLGSRGLGDVYKRQFVDTVYGETIEDIRQKSYKYFPAKKSVEIVIETDNRYVKIKGYVESNEPDIFSSQEGTQISIICPDPYFYSAGEDGNNVTDFYTIDPMFEFPFSNESLTDPLLIFGEIQIKTEGVITYYGDSEIGVVIYIHAIGPATNINIYNTETREVMMINTTKLEKLTGKGLVASDDIVINTTKGEKSITLVREGASYNILNCLDKNTDWFTLSKGDNIFAFTAETGVTNLQFRIENQVIYEGV
;
A
#
# COMPACT_ATOMS: atom_id res chain seq x y z
N ASP A 1 1.97 -12.70 33.77
CA ASP A 1 1.74 -11.25 33.67
C ASP A 1 2.87 -10.63 32.92
N VAL A 2 2.75 -10.55 31.62
CA VAL A 2 3.66 -9.75 30.78
C VAL A 2 2.89 -8.54 30.31
N LEU A 3 3.14 -7.42 30.95
CA LEU A 3 2.70 -6.11 30.50
C LEU A 3 3.39 -5.81 29.17
N GLY A 4 2.66 -5.95 28.09
CA GLY A 4 3.15 -5.66 26.74
C GLY A 4 3.52 -4.20 26.58
N SER A 5 4.76 -3.93 26.27
CA SER A 5 5.15 -2.66 25.67
C SER A 5 4.53 -2.57 24.26
N ARG A 6 3.58 -1.67 24.07
CA ARG A 6 3.00 -1.38 22.75
C ARG A 6 4.12 -0.93 21.80
N GLY A 7 4.48 -1.76 20.84
CA GLY A 7 5.37 -1.38 19.75
C GLY A 7 6.43 -2.39 19.33
N LEU A 8 6.62 -3.49 20.03
CA LEU A 8 7.55 -4.56 19.65
C LEU A 8 6.80 -5.88 19.79
N GLY A 9 6.39 -6.48 18.72
CA GLY A 9 5.82 -7.82 18.70
C GLY A 9 6.94 -8.85 18.63
N ASP A 10 7.03 -9.71 19.63
CA ASP A 10 7.92 -10.87 19.60
C ASP A 10 7.15 -12.05 19.01
N VAL A 11 7.63 -12.62 17.93
CA VAL A 11 7.09 -13.87 17.38
C VAL A 11 7.99 -15.02 17.81
N TYR A 12 7.47 -15.87 18.70
CA TYR A 12 8.14 -17.09 19.10
C TYR A 12 7.56 -18.27 18.32
N LYS A 13 8.40 -18.94 17.53
CA LYS A 13 8.02 -20.18 16.87
C LYS A 13 8.87 -21.34 17.38
N ARG A 14 8.26 -22.32 17.99
CA ARG A 14 8.89 -23.60 18.31
C ARG A 14 8.53 -24.59 17.21
N GLN A 15 9.50 -25.03 16.41
CA GLN A 15 9.29 -25.99 15.34
C GLN A 15 9.95 -27.30 15.72
N PHE A 16 9.17 -28.39 15.68
CA PHE A 16 9.71 -29.73 15.67
C PHE A 16 10.16 -30.02 14.24
N VAL A 17 11.39 -30.51 14.10
CA VAL A 17 11.96 -30.78 12.79
C VAL A 17 12.00 -32.28 12.62
N ASP A 18 11.14 -32.78 11.72
CA ASP A 18 11.25 -34.16 11.25
C ASP A 18 12.41 -34.26 10.25
N THR A 19 13.26 -35.27 10.43
CA THR A 19 14.35 -35.56 9.50
C THR A 19 13.76 -36.07 8.18
N VAL A 20 14.04 -35.39 7.07
CA VAL A 20 13.80 -35.94 5.75
C VAL A 20 14.77 -37.10 5.53
N TYR A 21 14.32 -38.16 4.86
CA TYR A 21 15.08 -39.39 4.64
C TYR A 21 16.50 -39.12 4.18
N GLY A 22 17.51 -39.46 4.99
CA GLY A 22 18.94 -39.29 4.69
C GLY A 22 19.60 -38.01 5.24
N GLU A 23 18.87 -37.12 5.92
CA GLU A 23 19.45 -35.96 6.61
C GLU A 23 19.69 -36.27 8.08
N THR A 24 20.82 -35.82 8.61
CA THR A 24 21.11 -35.87 10.03
C THR A 24 20.54 -34.63 10.73
N ILE A 25 20.33 -34.71 12.02
CA ILE A 25 19.93 -33.58 12.88
C ILE A 25 20.91 -32.42 12.78
N GLU A 26 22.20 -32.74 12.65
CA GLU A 26 23.25 -31.74 12.45
C GLU A 26 23.06 -30.96 11.15
N ASP A 27 22.68 -31.63 10.07
CA ASP A 27 22.40 -30.98 8.78
C ASP A 27 21.24 -30.00 8.90
N ILE A 28 20.20 -30.40 9.62
CA ILE A 28 19.01 -29.56 9.84
C ILE A 28 19.35 -28.35 10.72
N ARG A 29 20.17 -28.53 11.75
CA ARG A 29 20.66 -27.44 12.58
C ARG A 29 21.48 -26.44 11.78
N GLN A 30 22.39 -26.91 10.94
CA GLN A 30 23.17 -26.03 10.05
C GLN A 30 22.28 -25.28 9.06
N LYS A 31 21.22 -25.93 8.54
CA LYS A 31 20.23 -25.27 7.71
C LYS A 31 19.50 -24.17 8.48
N SER A 32 19.10 -24.40 9.74
CA SER A 32 18.44 -23.38 10.55
C SER A 32 19.29 -22.11 10.68
N TYR A 33 20.60 -22.25 10.92
CA TYR A 33 21.52 -21.10 10.97
C TYR A 33 21.67 -20.38 9.63
N LYS A 34 21.53 -21.11 8.53
CA LYS A 34 21.58 -20.54 7.18
C LYS A 34 20.34 -19.70 6.87
N TYR A 35 19.16 -20.18 7.24
CA TYR A 35 17.89 -19.49 6.97
C TYR A 35 17.58 -18.40 7.99
N PHE A 36 17.99 -18.59 9.25
CA PHE A 36 17.75 -17.68 10.35
C PHE A 36 19.08 -17.23 11.00
N PRO A 37 19.91 -16.49 10.24
CA PRO A 37 21.17 -16.00 10.77
C PRO A 37 20.92 -14.90 11.80
N ALA A 38 21.52 -15.02 12.98
CA ALA A 38 21.37 -14.04 14.06
C ALA A 38 21.71 -12.62 13.61
N LYS A 39 20.95 -11.65 14.09
CA LYS A 39 21.10 -10.20 13.82
C LYS A 39 20.91 -9.80 12.35
N LYS A 40 20.24 -10.63 11.56
CA LYS A 40 19.87 -10.28 10.17
C LYS A 40 18.36 -10.15 10.03
N SER A 41 17.94 -9.31 9.10
CA SER A 41 16.56 -9.18 8.70
C SER A 41 16.11 -10.42 7.93
N VAL A 42 14.94 -10.91 8.28
CA VAL A 42 14.26 -12.02 7.61
C VAL A 42 12.81 -11.61 7.31
N GLU A 43 12.28 -12.14 6.23
CA GLU A 43 10.86 -12.09 5.93
C GLU A 43 10.30 -13.49 6.15
N ILE A 44 9.27 -13.58 6.99
CA ILE A 44 8.59 -14.82 7.31
C ILE A 44 7.25 -14.80 6.59
N VAL A 45 7.00 -15.84 5.82
CA VAL A 45 5.71 -16.09 5.18
C VAL A 45 5.03 -17.21 5.94
N ILE A 46 3.78 -16.99 6.32
CA ILE A 46 2.97 -17.96 7.07
C ILE A 46 1.72 -18.22 6.25
N GLU A 47 1.48 -19.49 5.97
CA GLU A 47 0.28 -19.98 5.30
C GLU A 47 -0.54 -20.80 6.30
N THR A 48 -1.80 -20.44 6.43
CA THR A 48 -2.80 -21.17 7.23
C THR A 48 -4.01 -21.47 6.32
N ASP A 49 -4.99 -22.21 6.80
CA ASP A 49 -6.19 -22.53 6.02
C ASP A 49 -6.95 -21.27 5.54
N ASN A 50 -6.81 -20.14 6.26
CA ASN A 50 -7.59 -18.92 6.02
C ASN A 50 -6.75 -17.69 5.68
N ARG A 51 -5.43 -17.75 5.89
CA ARG A 51 -4.55 -16.57 5.73
C ARG A 51 -3.22 -16.96 5.10
N TYR A 52 -2.79 -16.14 4.16
CA TYR A 52 -1.45 -16.16 3.58
C TYR A 52 -0.80 -14.80 3.83
N VAL A 53 0.12 -14.76 4.79
CA VAL A 53 0.64 -13.50 5.33
C VAL A 53 2.15 -13.51 5.44
N LYS A 54 2.73 -12.32 5.52
CA LYS A 54 4.16 -12.09 5.73
C LYS A 54 4.41 -11.08 6.84
N ILE A 55 5.52 -11.27 7.54
CA ILE A 55 6.01 -10.33 8.53
C ILE A 55 7.52 -10.19 8.39
N LYS A 56 8.03 -8.99 8.57
CA LYS A 56 9.46 -8.68 8.56
C LYS A 56 10.00 -8.51 9.96
N GLY A 57 11.12 -9.16 10.25
CA GLY A 57 11.76 -9.03 11.56
C GLY A 57 13.26 -9.25 11.50
N TYR A 58 13.89 -9.12 12.67
CA TYR A 58 15.31 -9.39 12.87
C TYR A 58 15.45 -10.60 13.78
N VAL A 59 16.25 -11.59 13.36
CA VAL A 59 16.53 -12.77 14.19
C VAL A 59 17.35 -12.33 15.40
N GLU A 60 16.76 -12.45 16.58
CA GLU A 60 17.42 -12.18 17.85
C GLU A 60 18.28 -13.36 18.27
N SER A 61 17.68 -14.56 18.33
CA SER A 61 18.38 -15.79 18.66
C SER A 61 17.87 -16.97 17.83
N ASN A 62 18.72 -17.97 17.68
CA ASN A 62 18.44 -19.27 17.09
C ASN A 62 19.08 -20.31 17.98
N GLU A 63 18.29 -20.94 18.84
CA GLU A 63 18.71 -21.84 19.91
C GLU A 63 18.18 -23.25 19.66
N PRO A 64 19.01 -24.15 19.10
CA PRO A 64 18.64 -25.56 18.95
C PRO A 64 18.68 -26.28 20.30
N ASP A 65 17.67 -27.09 20.54
CA ASP A 65 17.60 -27.94 21.73
C ASP A 65 18.39 -29.24 21.49
N ILE A 66 19.64 -29.26 21.98
CA ILE A 66 20.58 -30.38 21.77
C ILE A 66 20.51 -31.49 22.82
N PHE A 67 19.74 -31.29 23.90
CA PHE A 67 19.70 -32.22 25.05
C PHE A 67 18.32 -32.82 25.28
N SER A 68 17.36 -32.54 24.42
CA SER A 68 15.99 -33.04 24.53
C SER A 68 15.82 -34.35 23.76
N SER A 69 14.92 -35.21 24.24
CA SER A 69 14.50 -36.40 23.48
C SER A 69 13.61 -36.05 22.28
N GLN A 70 13.10 -34.82 22.21
CA GLN A 70 12.42 -34.24 21.05
C GLN A 70 13.24 -33.05 20.58
N GLU A 71 13.83 -33.23 19.41
CA GLU A 71 14.71 -32.21 18.85
C GLU A 71 13.91 -31.06 18.27
N GLY A 72 14.23 -29.85 18.68
CA GLY A 72 13.56 -28.64 18.24
C GLY A 72 14.54 -27.48 18.14
N THR A 73 14.16 -26.45 17.43
CA THR A 73 14.89 -25.18 17.39
C THR A 73 13.94 -24.06 17.80
N GLN A 74 14.37 -23.29 18.78
CA GLN A 74 13.66 -22.06 19.15
C GLN A 74 14.31 -20.88 18.43
N ILE A 75 13.49 -20.15 17.67
CA ILE A 75 13.95 -18.97 16.92
C ILE A 75 13.16 -17.78 17.45
N SER A 76 13.88 -16.80 17.99
CA SER A 76 13.32 -15.51 18.41
C SER A 76 13.53 -14.47 17.35
N ILE A 77 12.45 -13.78 16.98
CA ILE A 77 12.47 -12.75 15.93
C ILE A 77 11.78 -11.51 16.46
N ILE A 78 12.50 -10.39 16.43
CA ILE A 78 11.97 -9.08 16.81
C ILE A 78 11.39 -8.44 15.57
N CYS A 79 10.08 -8.17 15.60
CA CYS A 79 9.36 -7.51 14.53
C CYS A 79 9.08 -6.05 14.93
N PRO A 80 9.78 -5.06 14.33
CA PRO A 80 9.56 -3.64 14.65
C PRO A 80 8.15 -3.16 14.32
N ASP A 81 7.56 -3.77 13.28
CA ASP A 81 6.16 -3.59 12.91
C ASP A 81 5.39 -4.85 13.36
N PRO A 82 4.42 -4.69 14.28
CA PRO A 82 3.74 -5.83 14.89
C PRO A 82 2.61 -6.42 14.03
N TYR A 83 2.49 -5.99 12.79
CA TYR A 83 1.42 -6.43 11.90
C TYR A 83 1.88 -7.47 10.89
N PHE A 84 0.97 -8.39 10.56
CA PHE A 84 1.12 -9.30 9.45
C PHE A 84 0.49 -8.67 8.20
N TYR A 85 1.25 -8.61 7.12
CA TYR A 85 0.79 -8.12 5.83
C TYR A 85 0.30 -9.28 4.97
N SER A 86 -0.81 -9.11 4.26
CA SER A 86 -1.21 -10.11 3.27
C SER A 86 -0.10 -10.32 2.24
N ALA A 87 0.21 -11.59 1.95
CA ALA A 87 1.25 -11.99 1.00
C ALA A 87 0.67 -12.52 -0.33
N GLY A 88 -0.65 -12.67 -0.41
CA GLY A 88 -1.36 -13.10 -1.62
C GLY A 88 -1.52 -11.99 -2.66
N GLU A 89 -2.17 -12.34 -3.77
CA GLU A 89 -2.51 -11.37 -4.82
C GLU A 89 -3.41 -10.25 -4.28
N ASP A 90 -4.25 -10.55 -3.29
CA ASP A 90 -5.11 -9.59 -2.59
C ASP A 90 -4.36 -8.72 -1.55
N GLY A 91 -3.04 -8.89 -1.44
CA GLY A 91 -2.23 -8.19 -0.43
C GLY A 91 -2.09 -6.70 -0.67
N ASN A 92 -2.29 -6.27 -1.91
CA ASN A 92 -2.20 -4.87 -2.31
C ASN A 92 -3.45 -4.53 -3.13
N ASN A 93 -4.45 -3.95 -2.48
CA ASN A 93 -5.69 -3.57 -3.13
C ASN A 93 -5.50 -2.26 -3.88
N VAL A 94 -5.98 -2.23 -5.12
CA VAL A 94 -5.95 -1.05 -5.99
C VAL A 94 -7.39 -0.70 -6.36
N THR A 95 -7.78 0.54 -6.09
CA THR A 95 -9.09 1.06 -6.48
C THR A 95 -8.90 2.26 -7.40
N ASP A 96 -9.31 2.11 -8.65
CA ASP A 96 -9.32 3.18 -9.63
C ASP A 96 -10.67 3.91 -9.62
N PHE A 97 -10.60 5.25 -9.63
CA PHE A 97 -11.76 6.13 -9.73
C PHE A 97 -11.97 6.65 -11.15
N TYR A 98 -11.50 5.89 -12.12
CA TYR A 98 -11.76 6.11 -13.53
C TYR A 98 -11.95 4.78 -14.23
N THR A 99 -12.70 4.80 -15.31
CA THR A 99 -12.83 3.66 -16.22
C THR A 99 -12.42 4.08 -17.61
N ILE A 100 -11.79 3.17 -18.34
CA ILE A 100 -11.48 3.35 -19.75
C ILE A 100 -12.46 2.48 -20.51
N ASP A 101 -13.39 3.11 -21.21
CA ASP A 101 -14.33 2.41 -22.09
C ASP A 101 -13.69 2.31 -23.48
N PRO A 102 -13.24 1.13 -23.92
CA PRO A 102 -12.70 0.95 -25.26
C PRO A 102 -13.84 1.10 -26.28
N MET A 103 -13.67 2.01 -27.22
CA MET A 103 -14.68 2.27 -28.27
C MET A 103 -14.24 1.77 -29.65
N PHE A 104 -13.16 0.97 -29.69
CA PHE A 104 -12.61 0.45 -30.92
C PHE A 104 -12.68 -1.08 -30.94
N GLU A 105 -13.37 -1.62 -31.96
CA GLU A 105 -13.48 -3.06 -32.19
C GLU A 105 -13.06 -3.42 -33.64
N PHE A 106 -12.53 -4.61 -33.81
CA PHE A 106 -12.23 -5.19 -35.14
C PHE A 106 -13.36 -6.12 -35.59
N PRO A 107 -13.70 -6.14 -36.90
CA PRO A 107 -13.20 -5.31 -38.01
C PRO A 107 -13.85 -3.92 -38.03
N PHE A 108 -13.09 -2.91 -38.44
CA PHE A 108 -13.60 -1.56 -38.63
C PHE A 108 -13.42 -1.09 -40.05
N SER A 109 -14.26 -0.16 -40.50
CA SER A 109 -14.08 0.61 -41.72
C SER A 109 -14.18 2.10 -41.38
N ASN A 110 -13.30 2.89 -41.95
CA ASN A 110 -13.39 4.35 -41.89
C ASN A 110 -13.94 4.85 -43.24
N GLU A 111 -15.17 5.29 -43.25
CA GLU A 111 -15.88 5.70 -44.48
C GLU A 111 -15.77 7.20 -44.77
N SER A 112 -15.17 7.99 -43.86
CA SER A 112 -14.98 9.42 -44.06
C SER A 112 -13.51 9.75 -44.31
N LEU A 113 -13.27 10.60 -45.33
CA LEU A 113 -11.95 11.16 -45.62
C LEU A 113 -11.68 12.48 -44.89
N THR A 114 -12.69 13.07 -44.30
CA THR A 114 -12.64 14.42 -43.71
C THR A 114 -12.89 14.45 -42.21
N ASP A 115 -13.62 13.50 -41.68
CA ASP A 115 -13.99 13.48 -40.29
C ASP A 115 -13.19 12.45 -39.48
N PRO A 116 -12.69 12.80 -38.29
CA PRO A 116 -12.02 11.85 -37.41
C PRO A 116 -13.07 10.92 -36.78
N LEU A 117 -13.39 9.81 -37.47
CA LEU A 117 -14.40 8.83 -36.99
C LEU A 117 -13.82 7.78 -36.06
N LEU A 118 -12.52 7.75 -35.82
CA LEU A 118 -11.88 6.78 -34.96
C LEU A 118 -11.76 7.33 -33.54
N ILE A 119 -12.57 6.79 -32.63
CA ILE A 119 -12.46 7.02 -31.19
C ILE A 119 -11.95 5.72 -30.58
N PHE A 120 -10.74 5.74 -30.01
CA PHE A 120 -10.11 4.55 -29.44
C PHE A 120 -10.66 4.19 -28.05
N GLY A 121 -11.20 5.16 -27.35
CA GLY A 121 -11.81 5.00 -26.05
C GLY A 121 -12.15 6.31 -25.40
N GLU A 122 -12.96 6.25 -24.36
CA GLU A 122 -13.32 7.38 -23.50
C GLU A 122 -12.91 7.08 -22.07
N ILE A 123 -12.36 8.09 -21.39
CA ILE A 123 -12.03 8.00 -19.97
C ILE A 123 -13.20 8.60 -19.20
N GLN A 124 -13.89 7.77 -18.42
CA GLN A 124 -14.93 8.23 -17.51
C GLN A 124 -14.33 8.38 -16.11
N ILE A 125 -14.42 9.57 -15.54
CA ILE A 125 -13.93 9.89 -14.20
C ILE A 125 -15.07 9.80 -13.21
N LYS A 126 -14.86 9.01 -12.16
CA LYS A 126 -15.74 8.90 -11.00
C LYS A 126 -15.20 9.79 -9.89
N THR A 127 -16.01 10.70 -9.39
CA THR A 127 -15.64 11.62 -8.30
C THR A 127 -15.88 11.04 -6.92
N GLU A 128 -16.46 9.84 -6.84
CA GLU A 128 -16.73 9.10 -5.61
C GLU A 128 -16.56 7.60 -5.84
N GLY A 129 -16.10 6.88 -4.81
CA GLY A 129 -15.94 5.43 -4.86
C GLY A 129 -15.82 4.82 -3.47
N VAL A 130 -16.09 3.53 -3.38
CA VAL A 130 -16.06 2.74 -2.15
C VAL A 130 -14.83 1.86 -2.17
N ILE A 131 -14.07 1.87 -1.07
CA ILE A 131 -12.97 0.97 -0.80
C ILE A 131 -13.37 0.06 0.34
N THR A 132 -13.58 -1.22 0.06
CA THR A 132 -13.88 -2.20 1.10
C THR A 132 -12.57 -2.74 1.66
N TYR A 133 -12.35 -2.54 2.96
CA TYR A 133 -11.15 -2.97 3.66
C TYR A 133 -11.45 -4.11 4.63
N TYR A 134 -10.67 -5.19 4.54
CA TYR A 134 -10.89 -6.42 5.31
C TYR A 134 -9.85 -6.68 6.41
N GLY A 135 -8.90 -5.79 6.60
CA GLY A 135 -7.87 -5.92 7.63
C GLY A 135 -8.42 -5.85 9.06
N ASP A 136 -7.61 -6.27 10.00
CA ASP A 136 -8.01 -6.27 11.43
C ASP A 136 -7.73 -4.93 12.11
N SER A 137 -6.76 -4.15 11.62
CA SER A 137 -6.37 -2.84 12.14
C SER A 137 -6.44 -1.77 11.07
N GLU A 138 -6.57 -0.51 11.50
CA GLU A 138 -6.56 0.64 10.60
C GLU A 138 -5.22 0.79 9.89
N ILE A 139 -5.26 1.15 8.61
CA ILE A 139 -4.07 1.36 7.79
C ILE A 139 -4.16 2.65 6.98
N GLY A 140 -3.02 3.28 6.74
CA GLY A 140 -2.91 4.39 5.80
C GLY A 140 -3.04 3.91 4.35
N VAL A 141 -3.25 4.85 3.44
CA VAL A 141 -3.40 4.63 2.00
C VAL A 141 -2.35 5.39 1.22
N VAL A 142 -2.10 4.92 0.00
CA VAL A 142 -1.36 5.68 -1.00
C VAL A 142 -2.33 6.15 -2.06
N ILE A 143 -2.44 7.47 -2.24
CA ILE A 143 -3.32 8.09 -3.21
C ILE A 143 -2.46 8.63 -4.36
N TYR A 144 -2.79 8.21 -5.56
CA TYR A 144 -2.19 8.71 -6.80
C TYR A 144 -3.19 9.60 -7.51
N ILE A 145 -2.75 10.77 -7.91
CA ILE A 145 -3.53 11.72 -8.70
C ILE A 145 -2.74 12.02 -9.96
N HIS A 146 -3.22 11.54 -11.11
CA HIS A 146 -2.65 11.85 -12.41
C HIS A 146 -3.43 12.97 -13.07
N ALA A 147 -2.74 14.03 -13.49
CA ALA A 147 -3.35 15.16 -14.17
C ALA A 147 -3.26 14.99 -15.69
N ILE A 148 -4.40 14.88 -16.35
CA ILE A 148 -4.51 14.93 -17.83
C ILE A 148 -4.69 16.35 -18.38
N GLY A 149 -4.85 17.32 -17.48
CA GLY A 149 -5.00 18.74 -17.78
C GLY A 149 -4.89 19.60 -16.52
N PRO A 150 -5.02 20.91 -16.63
CA PRO A 150 -4.93 21.81 -15.50
C PRO A 150 -6.10 21.61 -14.52
N ALA A 151 -5.81 21.68 -13.23
CA ALA A 151 -6.79 21.68 -12.16
C ALA A 151 -6.34 22.58 -11.01
N THR A 152 -7.30 23.13 -10.24
CA THR A 152 -7.01 24.02 -9.12
C THR A 152 -7.68 23.54 -7.84
N ASN A 153 -6.97 23.69 -6.72
CA ASN A 153 -7.44 23.45 -5.35
C ASN A 153 -8.18 22.11 -5.21
N ILE A 154 -7.40 21.04 -5.12
CA ILE A 154 -7.91 19.67 -5.04
C ILE A 154 -8.30 19.37 -3.61
N ASN A 155 -9.51 18.84 -3.42
CA ASN A 155 -9.99 18.36 -2.13
C ASN A 155 -10.33 16.88 -2.22
N ILE A 156 -9.86 16.11 -1.25
CA ILE A 156 -10.13 14.70 -1.07
C ILE A 156 -10.90 14.55 0.24
N TYR A 157 -11.94 13.75 0.24
CA TYR A 157 -12.79 13.50 1.41
C TYR A 157 -12.88 12.01 1.68
N ASN A 158 -12.82 11.62 2.95
CA ASN A 158 -13.38 10.38 3.41
C ASN A 158 -14.74 10.72 4.05
N THR A 159 -15.84 10.33 3.41
CA THR A 159 -17.18 10.75 3.81
C THR A 159 -17.65 10.05 5.08
N GLU A 160 -17.11 8.85 5.39
CA GLU A 160 -17.41 8.10 6.60
C GLU A 160 -16.80 8.77 7.84
N THR A 161 -15.51 9.11 7.79
CA THR A 161 -14.79 9.73 8.91
C THR A 161 -14.94 11.25 8.93
N ARG A 162 -15.42 11.86 7.84
CA ARG A 162 -15.49 13.31 7.61
C ARG A 162 -14.12 13.97 7.56
N GLU A 163 -13.08 13.22 7.30
CA GLU A 163 -11.75 13.73 7.11
C GLU A 163 -11.62 14.41 5.75
N VAL A 164 -10.78 15.44 5.70
CA VAL A 164 -10.57 16.23 4.49
C VAL A 164 -9.08 16.51 4.30
N MET A 165 -8.62 16.36 3.05
CA MET A 165 -7.29 16.79 2.63
C MET A 165 -7.40 17.81 1.51
N MET A 166 -6.78 18.96 1.68
CA MET A 166 -6.84 20.08 0.74
C MET A 166 -5.45 20.40 0.20
N ILE A 167 -5.29 20.32 -1.13
CA ILE A 167 -4.06 20.67 -1.85
C ILE A 167 -4.26 22.02 -2.52
N ASN A 168 -3.51 23.02 -2.07
CA ASN A 168 -3.56 24.37 -2.60
C ASN A 168 -2.60 24.53 -3.77
N THR A 169 -3.14 24.61 -4.98
CA THR A 169 -2.34 24.73 -6.21
C THR A 169 -1.71 26.11 -6.40
N THR A 170 -2.20 27.15 -5.74
CA THR A 170 -1.53 28.47 -5.74
C THR A 170 -0.20 28.41 -4.96
N LYS A 171 -0.14 27.63 -3.87
CA LYS A 171 1.12 27.37 -3.18
C LYS A 171 2.05 26.51 -4.02
N LEU A 172 1.49 25.54 -4.77
CA LEU A 172 2.24 24.72 -5.72
C LEU A 172 2.89 25.55 -6.81
N GLU A 173 2.16 26.50 -7.39
CA GLU A 173 2.68 27.42 -8.39
C GLU A 173 3.84 28.28 -7.85
N LYS A 174 3.72 28.77 -6.63
CA LYS A 174 4.80 29.53 -5.97
C LYS A 174 6.06 28.67 -5.73
N LEU A 175 5.87 27.38 -5.47
CA LEU A 175 6.98 26.48 -5.16
C LEU A 175 7.69 25.98 -6.43
N THR A 176 6.92 25.65 -7.49
CA THR A 176 7.44 24.99 -8.69
C THR A 176 7.44 25.86 -9.94
N GLY A 177 6.92 27.09 -9.85
CA GLY A 177 6.81 28.05 -10.96
C GLY A 177 5.60 27.81 -11.86
N LYS A 178 4.86 26.72 -11.68
CA LYS A 178 3.65 26.39 -12.44
C LYS A 178 2.61 25.76 -11.53
N GLY A 179 1.34 25.97 -11.80
CA GLY A 179 0.23 25.21 -11.19
C GLY A 179 0.27 23.75 -11.63
N LEU A 180 -0.80 23.00 -11.36
CA LEU A 180 -0.93 21.64 -11.85
C LEU A 180 -1.21 21.65 -13.36
N VAL A 181 -0.44 20.85 -14.10
CA VAL A 181 -0.51 20.74 -15.56
C VAL A 181 -0.62 19.28 -15.99
N ALA A 182 -0.94 19.07 -17.27
CA ALA A 182 -1.00 17.71 -17.82
C ALA A 182 0.32 16.95 -17.62
N SER A 183 0.22 15.65 -17.37
CA SER A 183 1.33 14.72 -17.08
C SER A 183 2.02 14.95 -15.71
N ASP A 184 1.41 15.73 -14.82
CA ASP A 184 1.82 15.78 -13.43
C ASP A 184 1.22 14.61 -12.65
N ASP A 185 2.01 14.02 -11.76
CA ASP A 185 1.57 13.00 -10.83
C ASP A 185 1.76 13.47 -9.40
N ILE A 186 0.71 13.43 -8.59
CA ILE A 186 0.80 13.68 -7.15
C ILE A 186 0.65 12.34 -6.44
N VAL A 187 1.61 12.01 -5.59
CA VAL A 187 1.60 10.80 -4.75
C VAL A 187 1.50 11.22 -3.30
N ILE A 188 0.47 10.75 -2.62
CA ILE A 188 0.18 11.01 -1.22
C ILE A 188 0.28 9.70 -0.47
N ASN A 189 1.23 9.57 0.45
CA ASN A 189 1.33 8.43 1.36
C ASN A 189 0.83 8.85 2.74
N THR A 190 -0.22 8.20 3.24
CA THR A 190 -0.79 8.50 4.56
C THR A 190 -0.36 7.49 5.62
N THR A 191 0.45 6.49 5.26
CA THR A 191 0.92 5.44 6.17
C THR A 191 1.66 6.03 7.37
N LYS A 192 1.37 5.53 8.55
CA LYS A 192 1.98 5.98 9.80
C LYS A 192 3.51 5.83 9.74
N GLY A 193 4.22 6.93 9.99
CA GLY A 193 5.68 6.97 9.92
C GLY A 193 6.26 7.31 8.54
N GLU A 194 5.45 7.25 7.47
CA GLU A 194 5.88 7.52 6.08
C GLU A 194 5.09 8.63 5.40
N LYS A 195 4.34 9.42 6.18
CA LYS A 195 3.48 10.49 5.67
C LYS A 195 4.26 11.43 4.75
N SER A 196 3.84 11.49 3.50
CA SER A 196 4.49 12.32 2.49
C SER A 196 3.52 12.73 1.39
N ILE A 197 3.82 13.83 0.74
CA ILE A 197 3.15 14.24 -0.49
C ILE A 197 4.17 14.76 -1.48
N THR A 198 4.19 14.17 -2.66
CA THR A 198 5.20 14.41 -3.68
C THR A 198 4.54 14.70 -5.02
N LEU A 199 4.98 15.74 -5.69
CA LEU A 199 4.68 15.98 -7.11
C LEU A 199 5.82 15.40 -7.94
N VAL A 200 5.48 14.59 -8.92
CA VAL A 200 6.40 14.13 -9.98
C VAL A 200 6.04 14.86 -11.26
N ARG A 201 7.00 15.60 -11.79
CA ARG A 201 6.86 16.40 -13.01
C ARG A 201 8.11 16.26 -13.86
N GLU A 202 7.96 15.86 -15.12
CA GLU A 202 9.07 15.71 -16.07
C GLU A 202 10.24 14.86 -15.50
N GLY A 203 9.92 13.84 -14.70
CA GLY A 203 10.90 12.96 -14.04
C GLY A 203 11.56 13.54 -12.77
N ALA A 204 11.26 14.77 -12.40
CA ALA A 204 11.71 15.38 -11.15
C ALA A 204 10.65 15.24 -10.04
N SER A 205 11.11 14.98 -8.80
CA SER A 205 10.25 14.86 -7.63
C SER A 205 10.36 16.09 -6.74
N TYR A 206 9.22 16.65 -6.34
CA TYR A 206 9.11 17.80 -5.48
C TYR A 206 8.30 17.46 -4.24
N ASN A 207 8.85 17.69 -3.06
CA ASN A 207 8.08 17.60 -1.83
C ASN A 207 7.14 18.81 -1.74
N ILE A 208 5.82 18.54 -1.79
CA ILE A 208 4.78 19.56 -1.78
C ILE A 208 3.96 19.57 -0.49
N LEU A 209 4.52 19.07 0.62
CA LEU A 209 3.86 19.06 1.93
C LEU A 209 3.34 20.44 2.35
N ASN A 210 4.09 21.50 2.02
CA ASN A 210 3.71 22.87 2.30
C ASN A 210 2.52 23.38 1.48
N CYS A 211 2.11 22.63 0.44
CA CYS A 211 0.93 22.96 -0.36
C CYS A 211 -0.36 22.46 0.30
N LEU A 212 -0.27 21.62 1.31
CA LEU A 212 -1.43 21.22 2.09
C LEU A 212 -1.99 22.40 2.90
N ASP A 213 -3.29 22.39 3.14
CA ASP A 213 -3.91 23.29 4.10
C ASP A 213 -3.58 22.84 5.54
N LYS A 214 -3.64 23.78 6.48
CA LYS A 214 -3.33 23.50 7.89
C LYS A 214 -4.34 22.57 8.57
N ASN A 215 -5.56 22.54 8.04
CA ASN A 215 -6.67 21.71 8.55
C ASN A 215 -6.80 20.39 7.76
N THR A 216 -5.73 19.94 7.14
CA THR A 216 -5.70 18.69 6.40
C THR A 216 -5.57 17.50 7.33
N ASP A 217 -6.45 16.51 7.14
CA ASP A 217 -6.40 15.22 7.81
C ASP A 217 -5.60 14.20 7.00
N TRP A 218 -5.06 13.20 7.69
CA TRP A 218 -4.36 12.11 7.07
C TRP A 218 -5.22 10.85 7.17
N PHE A 219 -5.74 10.42 6.04
CA PHE A 219 -6.69 9.32 5.96
C PHE A 219 -6.14 8.00 6.49
N THR A 220 -7.04 7.24 7.13
CA THR A 220 -6.87 5.84 7.43
C THR A 220 -8.08 5.07 6.94
N LEU A 221 -7.89 3.80 6.55
CA LEU A 221 -8.98 2.87 6.27
C LEU A 221 -9.33 2.13 7.55
N SER A 222 -10.60 2.15 7.87
CA SER A 222 -11.19 1.31 8.90
C SER A 222 -11.84 0.07 8.27
N LYS A 223 -12.00 -0.99 9.04
CA LYS A 223 -12.63 -2.24 8.57
C LYS A 223 -14.03 -1.98 8.04
N GLY A 224 -14.32 -2.49 6.85
CA GLY A 224 -15.57 -2.29 6.13
C GLY A 224 -15.42 -1.32 4.97
N ASP A 225 -16.52 -0.68 4.61
CA ASP A 225 -16.57 0.24 3.48
C ASP A 225 -16.08 1.63 3.89
N ASN A 226 -15.18 2.19 3.09
CA ASN A 226 -14.66 3.55 3.23
C ASN A 226 -14.99 4.30 1.93
N ILE A 227 -15.73 5.39 2.04
CA ILE A 227 -16.21 6.13 0.89
C ILE A 227 -15.32 7.35 0.68
N PHE A 228 -14.58 7.38 -0.43
CA PHE A 228 -13.77 8.50 -0.83
C PHE A 228 -14.45 9.31 -1.92
N ALA A 229 -14.38 10.63 -1.79
CA ALA A 229 -14.85 11.57 -2.79
C ALA A 229 -13.78 12.61 -3.12
N PHE A 230 -13.78 13.10 -4.35
CA PHE A 230 -12.79 14.04 -4.88
C PHE A 230 -13.49 15.24 -5.50
N THR A 231 -12.96 16.42 -5.24
CA THR A 231 -13.39 17.65 -5.89
C THR A 231 -12.19 18.51 -6.25
N ALA A 232 -12.40 19.43 -7.16
CA ALA A 232 -11.46 20.50 -7.45
C ALA A 232 -12.25 21.78 -7.73
N GLU A 233 -11.66 22.92 -7.46
CA GLU A 233 -12.29 24.21 -7.75
C GLU A 233 -12.51 24.37 -9.26
N THR A 234 -11.52 23.95 -10.06
CA THR A 234 -11.64 23.83 -11.53
C THR A 234 -10.93 22.55 -11.99
N GLY A 235 -11.42 21.97 -13.11
CA GLY A 235 -10.71 20.88 -13.78
C GLY A 235 -10.77 19.55 -13.07
N VAL A 236 -11.80 19.23 -12.30
CA VAL A 236 -11.96 17.93 -11.65
C VAL A 236 -11.95 16.78 -12.69
N THR A 237 -12.50 16.99 -13.87
CA THR A 237 -12.50 16.03 -14.97
C THR A 237 -11.13 15.81 -15.60
N ASN A 238 -10.15 16.62 -15.25
CA ASN A 238 -8.76 16.47 -15.68
C ASN A 238 -7.92 15.65 -14.72
N LEU A 239 -8.53 15.06 -13.68
CA LEU A 239 -7.83 14.33 -12.64
C LEU A 239 -8.28 12.88 -12.61
N GLN A 240 -7.32 11.97 -12.68
CA GLN A 240 -7.52 10.54 -12.48
C GLN A 240 -7.01 10.16 -11.10
N PHE A 241 -7.87 9.57 -10.28
CA PHE A 241 -7.53 9.14 -8.94
C PHE A 241 -7.40 7.63 -8.86
N ARG A 242 -6.42 7.18 -8.09
CA ARG A 242 -6.21 5.80 -7.72
C ARG A 242 -5.85 5.75 -6.24
N ILE A 243 -6.40 4.82 -5.51
CA ILE A 243 -6.03 4.55 -4.12
C ILE A 243 -5.51 3.13 -4.01
N GLU A 244 -4.36 2.99 -3.38
CA GLU A 244 -3.74 1.70 -3.07
C GLU A 244 -3.65 1.53 -1.56
N ASN A 245 -3.97 0.33 -1.09
CA ASN A 245 -3.83 -0.04 0.31
C ASN A 245 -3.35 -1.47 0.45
N GLN A 246 -2.60 -1.72 1.49
CA GLN A 246 -2.26 -3.07 1.92
C GLN A 246 -3.31 -3.59 2.91
N VAL A 247 -3.37 -4.90 3.10
CA VAL A 247 -4.20 -5.51 4.13
C VAL A 247 -3.32 -5.99 5.26
N ILE A 248 -3.63 -5.57 6.49
CA ILE A 248 -2.88 -5.95 7.70
C ILE A 248 -3.76 -6.71 8.69
N TYR A 249 -3.12 -7.62 9.39
CA TYR A 249 -3.74 -8.48 10.39
C TYR A 249 -2.97 -8.41 11.71
N GLU A 250 -3.70 -8.53 12.83
CA GLU A 250 -3.11 -8.57 14.16
C GLU A 250 -2.61 -9.97 14.55
N GLY A 251 -3.01 -11.01 13.81
CA GLY A 251 -2.62 -12.39 14.05
C GLY A 251 -2.89 -13.31 12.84
N VAL A 252 -2.45 -14.55 12.96
CA VAL A 252 -2.56 -15.64 11.96
C VAL A 252 -3.19 -16.88 12.53
#